data_4e3f4e8ac65534b0ba7b58cc6a6fa522
#
_entry.id   4e3f4e8ac65534b0ba7b58cc6a6fa522
#
_cell.length_a   1.000
_cell.length_b   1.000
_cell.length_c   1.000
_cell.angle_alpha   90.00
_cell.angle_beta   90.00
_cell.angle_gamma   90.00
#
_symmetry.space_group_name_H-M   'P 1'
#
loop_
_entity.id
_entity.type
_entity.pdbx_description
1 polymer ?
#
loop_
_entity_poly.entity_id
_entity_poly.type
_entity_poly.pdbx_seq_one_letter_code
_entity_poly.pdbx_strand_id
1 'polypeptide(L)'
;TKMSKRNAVIRKLTAVETLGCTQVICSDKTGTLTQNKMTVVKHEGSDIKRLVSVMALCSDAEPDENGEAVGEPTECALVNDAQKEGCPKKSLSVQYPRVGEAPFDSMRKRMTTIHRANDGTYFSCTKGAPDEILKRCTSIWRDGRKQPMTEAFRQEILSQNKAMADQALRVLAAAGRAWNQMPSSQEPDFLEQDLCFLGLCGMIDPVRPEVV
;
A
#
# COMPACT_ATOMS: atom_id res chain seq x y z
N THR A 1 35.31 3.60 24.60
CA THR A 1 34.41 4.02 25.70
C THR A 1 33.15 3.15 25.71
N LYS A 2 32.49 2.97 26.87
CA LYS A 2 31.26 2.16 27.00
C LYS A 2 30.13 2.65 26.09
N MET A 3 30.03 3.93 25.83
CA MET A 3 28.99 4.53 24.98
C MET A 3 29.20 4.24 23.48
N SER A 4 30.45 4.26 23.00
CA SER A 4 30.76 3.87 21.62
C SER A 4 30.39 2.40 21.31
N LYS A 5 30.49 1.52 22.29
CA LYS A 5 30.04 0.11 22.17
C LYS A 5 28.52 -0.04 22.08
N ARG A 6 27.76 1.02 22.33
CA ARG A 6 26.30 1.11 22.20
C ARG A 6 25.86 2.05 21.07
N ASN A 7 26.73 2.21 20.07
CA ASN A 7 26.48 3.05 18.87
C ASN A 7 26.22 4.54 19.17
N ALA A 8 26.62 5.04 20.36
CA ALA A 8 26.49 6.46 20.70
C ALA A 8 27.79 7.20 20.37
N VAL A 9 27.71 8.15 19.44
CA VAL A 9 28.84 9.01 19.03
C VAL A 9 28.79 10.31 19.84
N ILE A 10 29.80 10.53 20.68
CA ILE A 10 29.94 11.71 21.50
C ILE A 10 31.04 12.59 20.93
N ARG A 11 30.69 13.83 20.58
CA ARG A 11 31.65 14.81 20.06
C ARG A 11 32.22 15.76 21.15
N LYS A 12 31.47 16.01 22.24
CA LYS A 12 31.87 16.86 23.35
C LYS A 12 31.55 16.17 24.67
N LEU A 13 32.50 16.25 25.64
CA LEU A 13 32.34 15.61 26.94
C LEU A 13 31.18 16.21 27.75
N THR A 14 31.00 17.52 27.68
CA THR A 14 29.89 18.25 28.31
C THR A 14 28.51 17.79 27.86
N ALA A 15 28.38 17.24 26.63
CA ALA A 15 27.13 16.69 26.12
C ALA A 15 26.65 15.43 26.93
N VAL A 16 27.60 14.71 27.56
CA VAL A 16 27.26 13.52 28.38
C VAL A 16 26.62 13.96 29.69
N GLU A 17 27.14 15.01 30.32
CA GLU A 17 26.58 15.57 31.56
C GLU A 17 25.17 16.13 31.30
N THR A 18 25.02 16.92 30.22
CA THR A 18 23.71 17.43 29.81
C THR A 18 22.71 16.31 29.53
N LEU A 19 23.13 15.26 28.85
CA LEU A 19 22.27 14.08 28.58
C LEU A 19 21.84 13.39 29.88
N GLY A 20 22.73 13.27 30.86
CA GLY A 20 22.44 12.69 32.18
C GLY A 20 21.48 13.50 33.04
N CYS A 21 21.32 14.80 32.75
CA CYS A 21 20.44 15.73 33.48
C CYS A 21 19.11 16.00 32.75
N THR A 22 18.85 15.37 31.62
CA THR A 22 17.61 15.59 30.85
C THR A 22 16.40 15.06 31.61
N GLN A 23 15.34 15.84 31.70
CA GLN A 23 14.07 15.50 32.33
C GLN A 23 13.01 15.12 31.30
N VAL A 24 13.20 15.51 30.04
CA VAL A 24 12.27 15.25 28.92
C VAL A 24 13.06 14.79 27.71
N ILE A 25 12.65 13.68 27.11
CA ILE A 25 13.19 13.15 25.86
C ILE A 25 12.10 13.27 24.79
N CYS A 26 12.35 14.09 23.78
CA CYS A 26 11.50 14.16 22.59
C CYS A 26 12.09 13.22 21.53
N SER A 27 11.37 12.18 21.18
CA SER A 27 11.79 11.23 20.15
C SER A 27 10.90 11.34 18.92
N ASP A 28 11.50 11.29 17.72
CA ASP A 28 10.74 11.08 16.50
C ASP A 28 10.18 9.65 16.50
N LYS A 29 8.99 9.46 15.93
CA LYS A 29 8.33 8.16 15.84
C LYS A 29 8.99 7.31 14.75
N THR A 30 9.03 7.84 13.52
CA THR A 30 9.36 7.06 12.33
C THR A 30 10.87 6.81 12.21
N GLY A 31 11.25 5.54 12.14
CA GLY A 31 12.66 5.12 12.04
C GLY A 31 13.46 5.21 13.34
N THR A 32 12.93 5.86 14.39
CA THR A 32 13.54 5.92 15.73
C THR A 32 12.86 4.94 16.67
N LEU A 33 11.56 5.12 16.92
CA LEU A 33 10.76 4.22 17.74
C LEU A 33 10.22 3.03 16.92
N THR A 34 10.06 3.22 15.61
CA THR A 34 9.60 2.20 14.68
C THR A 34 10.74 1.71 13.78
N GLN A 35 10.51 0.59 13.10
CA GLN A 35 11.51 -0.07 12.25
C GLN A 35 11.67 0.62 10.89
N ASN A 36 10.80 1.59 10.54
CA ASN A 36 10.67 2.15 9.19
C ASN A 36 10.46 1.06 8.11
N LYS A 37 9.80 -0.02 8.50
CA LYS A 37 9.47 -1.16 7.65
C LYS A 37 7.97 -1.39 7.70
N MET A 38 7.25 -0.75 6.78
CA MET A 38 5.81 -0.97 6.68
C MET A 38 5.50 -2.45 6.45
N THR A 39 4.44 -2.93 7.08
CA THR A 39 3.99 -4.32 6.95
C THR A 39 2.47 -4.36 6.87
N VAL A 40 1.91 -5.09 5.90
CA VAL A 40 0.47 -5.36 5.82
C VAL A 40 0.11 -6.35 6.92
N VAL A 41 -0.90 -6.01 7.71
CA VAL A 41 -1.35 -6.81 8.85
C VAL A 41 -2.84 -7.15 8.79
N LYS A 42 -3.57 -6.52 7.88
CA LYS A 42 -5.01 -6.74 7.74
C LYS A 42 -5.48 -6.54 6.31
N HIS A 43 -6.38 -7.42 5.88
CA HIS A 43 -7.11 -7.30 4.62
C HIS A 43 -8.61 -7.27 4.88
N GLU A 44 -9.34 -6.49 4.07
CA GLU A 44 -10.80 -6.53 3.98
C GLU A 44 -11.20 -6.59 2.50
N GLY A 45 -11.83 -7.68 2.09
CA GLY A 45 -12.23 -7.94 0.71
C GLY A 45 -12.69 -9.39 0.54
N SER A 46 -13.47 -9.67 -0.48
CA SER A 46 -14.00 -11.02 -0.73
C SER A 46 -13.03 -11.92 -1.49
N ASP A 47 -12.01 -11.36 -2.13
CA ASP A 47 -10.98 -12.07 -2.90
C ASP A 47 -9.61 -11.49 -2.59
N ILE A 48 -8.96 -12.05 -1.58
CA ILE A 48 -7.67 -11.53 -1.08
C ILE A 48 -6.58 -11.68 -2.15
N LYS A 49 -6.55 -12.79 -2.91
CA LYS A 49 -5.53 -12.97 -3.96
C LYS A 49 -5.64 -11.90 -5.05
N ARG A 50 -6.85 -11.55 -5.46
CA ARG A 50 -7.09 -10.46 -6.40
C ARG A 50 -6.67 -9.12 -5.81
N LEU A 51 -7.03 -8.84 -4.56
CA LEU A 51 -6.66 -7.62 -3.85
C LEU A 51 -5.15 -7.42 -3.82
N VAL A 52 -4.40 -8.40 -3.32
CA VAL A 52 -2.93 -8.29 -3.20
C VAL A 52 -2.23 -8.27 -4.55
N SER A 53 -2.77 -8.99 -5.56
CA SER A 53 -2.24 -8.93 -6.92
C SER A 53 -2.36 -7.54 -7.53
N VAL A 54 -3.52 -6.90 -7.38
CA VAL A 54 -3.75 -5.52 -7.84
C VAL A 54 -2.84 -4.53 -7.10
N MET A 55 -2.69 -4.68 -5.79
CA MET A 55 -1.79 -3.84 -4.99
C MET A 55 -0.32 -3.98 -5.43
N ALA A 56 0.15 -5.21 -5.71
CA ALA A 56 1.52 -5.45 -6.18
C ALA A 56 1.74 -4.94 -7.61
N LEU A 57 0.80 -5.18 -8.53
CA LEU A 57 0.88 -4.69 -9.90
C LEU A 57 0.88 -3.15 -9.97
N CYS A 58 0.10 -2.52 -9.09
CA CYS A 58 0.01 -1.06 -8.97
C CYS A 58 1.07 -0.49 -8.01
N SER A 59 2.31 -0.99 -8.06
CA SER A 59 3.44 -0.55 -7.23
C SER A 59 4.69 -0.44 -8.06
N ASP A 60 5.60 0.49 -7.70
CA ASP A 60 6.89 0.69 -8.36
C ASP A 60 8.02 -0.07 -7.65
N ALA A 61 7.81 -0.49 -6.39
CA ALA A 61 8.76 -1.34 -5.68
C ALA A 61 8.94 -2.68 -6.41
N GLU A 62 10.20 -3.12 -6.56
CA GLU A 62 10.53 -4.37 -7.25
C GLU A 62 11.21 -5.36 -6.30
N PRO A 63 10.96 -6.67 -6.42
CA PRO A 63 11.64 -7.68 -5.63
C PRO A 63 13.11 -7.82 -6.05
N ASP A 64 14.02 -7.87 -5.08
CA ASP A 64 15.44 -8.15 -5.26
C ASP A 64 15.69 -9.65 -5.58
N GLU A 65 16.97 -10.05 -5.57
CA GLU A 65 17.39 -11.44 -5.81
C GLU A 65 16.90 -12.41 -4.72
N ASN A 66 16.66 -11.92 -3.50
CA ASN A 66 16.16 -12.69 -2.36
C ASN A 66 14.62 -12.71 -2.30
N GLY A 67 13.94 -11.97 -3.18
CA GLY A 67 12.49 -11.83 -3.20
C GLY A 67 11.94 -10.75 -2.26
N GLU A 68 12.80 -10.00 -1.56
CA GLU A 68 12.41 -8.84 -0.73
C GLU A 68 12.19 -7.61 -1.62
N ALA A 69 11.10 -6.89 -1.39
CA ALA A 69 10.80 -5.69 -2.17
C ALA A 69 11.72 -4.52 -1.80
N VAL A 70 12.20 -3.82 -2.82
CA VAL A 70 13.04 -2.62 -2.72
C VAL A 70 12.32 -1.45 -3.37
N GLY A 71 12.20 -0.34 -2.65
CA GLY A 71 11.48 0.85 -3.09
C GLY A 71 10.91 1.66 -1.93
N GLU A 72 9.81 2.36 -2.17
CA GLU A 72 9.10 3.11 -1.13
C GLU A 72 8.49 2.14 -0.10
N PRO A 73 8.62 2.41 1.22
CA PRO A 73 8.24 1.46 2.28
C PRO A 73 6.80 0.95 2.20
N THR A 74 5.83 1.78 1.82
CA THR A 74 4.44 1.38 1.66
C THR A 74 4.27 0.39 0.52
N GLU A 75 4.94 0.63 -0.61
CA GLU A 75 4.88 -0.25 -1.76
C GLU A 75 5.62 -1.57 -1.53
N CYS A 76 6.77 -1.51 -0.84
CA CYS A 76 7.47 -2.72 -0.39
C CYS A 76 6.57 -3.60 0.47
N ALA A 77 5.78 -3.01 1.38
CA ALA A 77 4.83 -3.75 2.18
C ALA A 77 3.80 -4.50 1.33
N LEU A 78 3.24 -3.86 0.31
CA LEU A 78 2.25 -4.45 -0.58
C LEU A 78 2.83 -5.57 -1.46
N VAL A 79 4.04 -5.38 -1.98
CA VAL A 79 4.73 -6.38 -2.80
C VAL A 79 5.13 -7.60 -1.98
N ASN A 80 5.67 -7.39 -0.77
CA ASN A 80 6.01 -8.47 0.16
C ASN A 80 4.78 -9.23 0.65
N ASP A 81 3.67 -8.53 0.84
CA ASP A 81 2.38 -9.13 1.20
C ASP A 81 1.85 -10.03 0.07
N ALA A 82 1.87 -9.56 -1.17
CA ALA A 82 1.50 -10.37 -2.33
C ALA A 82 2.37 -11.63 -2.46
N GLN A 83 3.67 -11.53 -2.18
CA GLN A 83 4.58 -12.69 -2.13
C GLN A 83 4.12 -13.72 -1.09
N LYS A 84 3.75 -13.28 0.12
CA LYS A 84 3.26 -14.15 1.21
C LYS A 84 1.95 -14.84 0.84
N GLU A 85 1.06 -14.13 0.16
CA GLU A 85 -0.25 -14.66 -0.30
C GLU A 85 -0.14 -15.54 -1.56
N GLY A 86 1.09 -15.83 -2.02
CA GLY A 86 1.35 -16.70 -3.18
C GLY A 86 1.11 -16.02 -4.53
N CYS A 87 1.15 -14.70 -4.56
CA CYS A 87 0.98 -13.87 -5.75
C CYS A 87 2.24 -13.02 -6.01
N PRO A 88 3.43 -13.62 -6.28
CA PRO A 88 4.68 -12.89 -6.40
C PRO A 88 4.66 -11.91 -7.56
N LYS A 89 5.03 -10.66 -7.30
CA LYS A 89 5.01 -9.57 -8.30
C LYS A 89 5.75 -9.94 -9.57
N LYS A 90 6.91 -10.59 -9.47
CA LYS A 90 7.71 -11.01 -10.62
C LYS A 90 6.91 -11.89 -11.58
N SER A 91 6.14 -12.85 -11.07
CA SER A 91 5.27 -13.72 -11.88
C SER A 91 4.08 -12.95 -12.46
N LEU A 92 3.47 -12.08 -11.63
CA LEU A 92 2.36 -11.23 -12.07
C LEU A 92 2.78 -10.28 -13.20
N SER A 93 3.96 -9.67 -13.12
CA SER A 93 4.47 -8.74 -14.14
C SER A 93 4.80 -9.42 -15.47
N VAL A 94 5.22 -10.70 -15.42
CA VAL A 94 5.40 -11.51 -16.64
C VAL A 94 4.05 -11.86 -17.27
N GLN A 95 3.08 -12.24 -16.44
CA GLN A 95 1.73 -12.61 -16.91
C GLN A 95 0.93 -11.40 -17.38
N TYR A 96 1.10 -10.26 -16.73
CA TYR A 96 0.36 -9.02 -16.96
C TYR A 96 1.32 -7.83 -17.12
N PRO A 97 2.02 -7.71 -18.26
CA PRO A 97 2.95 -6.62 -18.48
C PRO A 97 2.29 -5.25 -18.33
N ARG A 98 2.96 -4.35 -17.60
CA ARG A 98 2.55 -2.96 -17.48
C ARG A 98 2.79 -2.23 -18.80
N VAL A 99 1.78 -1.58 -19.32
CA VAL A 99 1.79 -0.90 -20.64
C VAL A 99 1.47 0.59 -20.55
N GLY A 100 1.12 1.08 -19.38
CA GLY A 100 0.85 2.50 -19.14
C GLY A 100 0.54 2.78 -17.69
N GLU A 101 0.47 4.05 -17.33
CA GLU A 101 0.21 4.48 -15.96
C GLU A 101 -0.30 5.93 -15.86
N ALA A 102 -0.98 6.21 -14.75
CA ALA A 102 -1.14 7.52 -14.15
C ALA A 102 -0.38 7.49 -12.82
N PRO A 103 0.79 8.15 -12.70
CA PRO A 103 1.66 8.07 -11.52
C PRO A 103 0.97 8.57 -10.26
N PHE A 104 1.54 8.23 -9.09
CA PHE A 104 1.03 8.75 -7.83
C PHE A 104 1.09 10.28 -7.80
N ASP A 105 0.01 10.87 -7.35
CA ASP A 105 -0.11 12.30 -7.11
C ASP A 105 -0.70 12.56 -5.72
N SER A 106 -0.02 13.40 -4.93
CA SER A 106 -0.39 13.67 -3.54
C SER A 106 -1.71 14.44 -3.38
N MET A 107 -2.12 15.19 -4.39
CA MET A 107 -3.42 15.88 -4.40
C MET A 107 -4.55 14.91 -4.72
N ARG A 108 -4.32 14.00 -5.68
CA ARG A 108 -5.25 12.92 -6.04
C ARG A 108 -5.25 11.78 -5.03
N LYS A 109 -4.16 11.58 -4.27
CA LYS A 109 -3.91 10.52 -3.27
C LYS A 109 -4.10 9.10 -3.83
N ARG A 110 -3.80 8.88 -5.10
CA ARG A 110 -3.92 7.60 -5.78
C ARG A 110 -3.00 7.52 -7.00
N MET A 111 -2.81 6.30 -7.47
CA MET A 111 -2.13 5.99 -8.73
C MET A 111 -2.87 4.87 -9.47
N THR A 112 -2.62 4.78 -10.76
CA THR A 112 -3.22 3.76 -11.63
C THR A 112 -2.17 3.21 -12.59
N THR A 113 -2.14 1.90 -12.76
CA THR A 113 -1.32 1.22 -13.76
C THR A 113 -2.20 0.46 -14.74
N ILE A 114 -1.78 0.35 -15.99
CA ILE A 114 -2.50 -0.36 -17.06
C ILE A 114 -1.69 -1.61 -17.42
N HIS A 115 -2.37 -2.73 -17.49
CA HIS A 115 -1.78 -4.03 -17.77
C HIS A 115 -2.47 -4.70 -18.95
N ARG A 116 -1.68 -5.47 -19.71
CA ARG A 116 -2.19 -6.30 -20.80
C ARG A 116 -2.37 -7.74 -20.31
N ALA A 117 -3.54 -8.30 -20.54
CA ALA A 117 -3.82 -9.71 -20.29
C ALA A 117 -3.39 -10.60 -21.46
N ASN A 118 -3.23 -11.90 -21.22
CA ASN A 118 -2.78 -12.86 -22.24
C ASN A 118 -3.78 -13.06 -23.39
N ASP A 119 -5.04 -12.77 -23.16
CA ASP A 119 -6.11 -12.84 -24.16
C ASP A 119 -6.19 -11.59 -25.05
N GLY A 120 -5.27 -10.63 -24.87
CA GLY A 120 -5.21 -9.37 -25.60
C GLY A 120 -6.11 -8.27 -25.04
N THR A 121 -6.88 -8.53 -24.00
CA THR A 121 -7.62 -7.50 -23.27
C THR A 121 -6.70 -6.71 -22.33
N TYR A 122 -7.23 -5.65 -21.73
CA TYR A 122 -6.50 -4.80 -20.80
C TYR A 122 -7.28 -4.64 -19.51
N PHE A 123 -6.57 -4.28 -18.45
CA PHE A 123 -7.18 -3.86 -17.20
C PHE A 123 -6.31 -2.82 -16.52
N SER A 124 -6.94 -1.97 -15.72
CA SER A 124 -6.21 -1.03 -14.87
C SER A 124 -6.34 -1.45 -13.40
N CYS A 125 -5.23 -1.27 -12.70
CA CYS A 125 -5.10 -1.41 -11.26
C CYS A 125 -4.98 -0.02 -10.65
N THR A 126 -5.83 0.32 -9.69
CA THR A 126 -5.80 1.61 -9.00
C THR A 126 -5.66 1.37 -7.50
N LYS A 127 -4.72 2.05 -6.85
CA LYS A 127 -4.59 2.07 -5.39
C LYS A 127 -4.56 3.49 -4.87
N GLY A 128 -5.01 3.71 -3.65
CA GLY A 128 -4.98 5.03 -3.03
C GLY A 128 -5.76 5.13 -1.72
N ALA A 129 -5.99 6.36 -1.29
CA ALA A 129 -6.79 6.64 -0.11
C ALA A 129 -8.22 6.10 -0.26
N PRO A 130 -8.74 5.36 0.75
CA PRO A 130 -10.04 4.70 0.64
C PRO A 130 -11.19 5.62 0.26
N ASP A 131 -11.24 6.83 0.82
CA ASP A 131 -12.26 7.85 0.54
C ASP A 131 -12.22 8.32 -0.93
N GLU A 132 -11.03 8.48 -1.50
CA GLU A 132 -10.86 8.90 -2.89
C GLU A 132 -11.17 7.78 -3.88
N ILE A 133 -10.78 6.54 -3.57
CA ILE A 133 -11.09 5.38 -4.41
C ILE A 133 -12.60 5.11 -4.41
N LEU A 134 -13.26 5.14 -3.24
CA LEU A 134 -14.71 4.90 -3.14
C LEU A 134 -15.55 5.88 -3.95
N LYS A 135 -15.17 7.15 -4.03
CA LYS A 135 -15.87 8.16 -4.87
C LYS A 135 -15.88 7.78 -6.36
N ARG A 136 -14.90 7.00 -6.80
CA ARG A 136 -14.68 6.59 -8.20
C ARG A 136 -15.25 5.21 -8.52
N CYS A 137 -15.72 4.47 -7.51
CA CYS A 137 -16.24 3.12 -7.67
C CYS A 137 -17.75 3.15 -7.96
N THR A 138 -18.13 2.53 -9.08
CA THR A 138 -19.53 2.26 -9.45
C THR A 138 -19.93 0.82 -9.18
N SER A 139 -18.96 -0.03 -8.84
CA SER A 139 -19.16 -1.45 -8.57
C SER A 139 -18.18 -1.97 -7.51
N ILE A 140 -18.48 -3.15 -6.99
CA ILE A 140 -17.69 -3.89 -6.02
C ILE A 140 -17.52 -5.33 -6.48
N TRP A 141 -16.36 -5.93 -6.21
CA TRP A 141 -16.12 -7.36 -6.37
C TRP A 141 -16.53 -8.09 -5.10
N ARG A 142 -17.59 -8.87 -5.16
CA ARG A 142 -18.12 -9.62 -4.02
C ARG A 142 -18.71 -10.95 -4.47
N ASP A 143 -18.51 -12.00 -3.68
CA ASP A 143 -19.00 -13.34 -3.95
C ASP A 143 -18.62 -13.87 -5.34
N GLY A 144 -17.36 -13.61 -5.76
CA GLY A 144 -16.82 -14.08 -7.03
C GLY A 144 -17.32 -13.33 -8.26
N ARG A 145 -18.06 -12.22 -8.11
CA ARG A 145 -18.62 -11.44 -9.22
C ARG A 145 -18.60 -9.93 -8.98
N LYS A 146 -18.64 -9.19 -10.08
CA LYS A 146 -18.85 -7.75 -10.07
C LYS A 146 -20.33 -7.45 -9.78
N GLN A 147 -20.58 -6.62 -8.77
CA GLN A 147 -21.93 -6.16 -8.37
C GLN A 147 -21.97 -4.63 -8.36
N PRO A 148 -23.14 -4.00 -8.58
CA PRO A 148 -23.27 -2.56 -8.42
C PRO A 148 -22.89 -2.09 -7.01
N MET A 149 -22.22 -0.94 -6.93
CA MET A 149 -21.92 -0.31 -5.64
C MET A 149 -23.20 0.29 -5.06
N THR A 150 -23.64 -0.23 -3.93
CA THR A 150 -24.79 0.30 -3.18
C THR A 150 -24.31 1.21 -2.04
N GLU A 151 -25.23 2.03 -1.52
CA GLU A 151 -24.90 2.86 -0.35
C GLU A 151 -24.60 1.98 0.89
N ALA A 152 -25.29 0.85 1.03
CA ALA A 152 -24.98 -0.11 2.10
C ALA A 152 -23.54 -0.62 2.02
N PHE A 153 -23.06 -0.97 0.83
CA PHE A 153 -21.65 -1.39 0.64
C PHE A 153 -20.67 -0.25 0.92
N ARG A 154 -21.01 1.00 0.53
CA ARG A 154 -20.18 2.17 0.85
C ARG A 154 -20.03 2.35 2.36
N GLN A 155 -21.12 2.28 3.10
CA GLN A 155 -21.11 2.43 4.55
C GLN A 155 -20.36 1.29 5.25
N GLU A 156 -20.51 0.05 4.77
CA GLU A 156 -19.74 -1.11 5.24
C GLU A 156 -18.23 -0.86 5.09
N ILE A 157 -17.79 -0.46 3.89
CA ILE A 157 -16.36 -0.20 3.60
C ILE A 157 -15.81 0.97 4.44
N LEU A 158 -16.59 2.06 4.57
CA LEU A 158 -16.20 3.20 5.40
C LEU A 158 -16.07 2.81 6.89
N SER A 159 -16.95 1.95 7.37
CA SER A 159 -16.87 1.40 8.73
C SER A 159 -15.63 0.52 8.92
N GLN A 160 -15.31 -0.34 7.96
CA GLN A 160 -14.10 -1.17 7.97
C GLN A 160 -12.84 -0.29 7.94
N ASN A 161 -12.80 0.73 7.07
CA ASN A 161 -11.70 1.69 7.01
C ASN A 161 -11.52 2.42 8.34
N LYS A 162 -12.63 2.88 8.95
CA LYS A 162 -12.59 3.53 10.28
C LYS A 162 -12.05 2.58 11.34
N ALA A 163 -12.53 1.33 11.39
CA ALA A 163 -12.09 0.34 12.36
C ALA A 163 -10.58 0.00 12.23
N MET A 164 -10.02 0.04 11.01
CA MET A 164 -8.57 -0.08 10.79
C MET A 164 -7.83 1.19 11.25
N ALA A 165 -8.35 2.37 10.93
CA ALA A 165 -7.75 3.64 11.33
C ALA A 165 -7.73 3.81 12.86
N ASP A 166 -8.78 3.38 13.56
CA ASP A 166 -8.86 3.37 15.02
C ASP A 166 -7.79 2.44 15.66
N GLN A 167 -7.26 1.47 14.90
CA GLN A 167 -6.12 0.63 15.28
C GLN A 167 -4.77 1.23 14.85
N ALA A 168 -4.75 2.50 14.47
CA ALA A 168 -3.56 3.21 13.97
C ALA A 168 -2.93 2.57 12.71
N LEU A 169 -3.72 1.85 11.91
CA LEU A 169 -3.26 1.31 10.64
C LEU A 169 -3.30 2.39 9.54
N ARG A 170 -2.30 2.38 8.68
CA ARG A 170 -2.35 3.06 7.40
C ARG A 170 -3.18 2.21 6.45
N VAL A 171 -4.28 2.74 5.92
CA VAL A 171 -5.18 1.99 5.04
C VAL A 171 -5.05 2.46 3.60
N LEU A 172 -4.92 1.51 2.68
CA LEU A 172 -5.04 1.73 1.24
C LEU A 172 -6.18 0.88 0.68
N ALA A 173 -6.88 1.46 -0.28
CA ALA A 173 -7.89 0.76 -1.07
C ALA A 173 -7.32 0.33 -2.41
N ALA A 174 -7.79 -0.81 -2.93
CA ALA A 174 -7.59 -1.24 -4.30
C ALA A 174 -8.90 -1.25 -5.07
N ALA A 175 -8.81 -0.86 -6.33
CA ALA A 175 -9.87 -0.99 -7.30
C ALA A 175 -9.29 -1.34 -8.67
N GLY A 176 -10.14 -1.76 -9.60
CA GLY A 176 -9.72 -2.08 -10.96
C GLY A 176 -10.81 -1.81 -11.98
N ARG A 177 -10.42 -1.73 -13.24
CA ARG A 177 -11.34 -1.61 -14.37
C ARG A 177 -10.86 -2.46 -15.54
N ALA A 178 -11.76 -3.21 -16.14
CA ALA A 178 -11.49 -3.99 -17.35
C ALA A 178 -11.71 -3.13 -18.60
N TRP A 179 -10.90 -3.38 -19.64
CA TRP A 179 -10.91 -2.68 -20.90
C TRP A 179 -10.81 -3.68 -22.06
N ASN A 180 -11.72 -3.60 -23.04
CA ASN A 180 -11.68 -4.48 -24.19
C ASN A 180 -10.50 -4.19 -25.13
N GLN A 181 -9.97 -2.98 -25.09
CA GLN A 181 -8.83 -2.51 -25.85
C GLN A 181 -7.99 -1.54 -25.00
N MET A 182 -6.77 -1.22 -25.45
CA MET A 182 -5.94 -0.24 -24.77
C MET A 182 -6.72 1.07 -24.56
N PRO A 183 -6.76 1.62 -23.33
CA PRO A 183 -7.40 2.91 -23.08
C PRO A 183 -6.89 3.98 -24.04
N SER A 184 -7.80 4.76 -24.60
CA SER A 184 -7.49 5.81 -25.57
C SER A 184 -6.76 7.01 -24.94
N SER A 185 -6.77 7.12 -23.62
CA SER A 185 -6.06 8.14 -22.86
C SER A 185 -5.48 7.54 -21.59
N GLN A 186 -4.32 8.02 -21.16
CA GLN A 186 -3.70 7.72 -19.87
C GLN A 186 -3.93 8.82 -18.84
N GLU A 187 -4.74 9.81 -19.17
CA GLU A 187 -5.12 10.87 -18.25
C GLU A 187 -5.84 10.29 -17.02
N PRO A 188 -5.48 10.72 -15.80
CA PRO A 188 -6.08 10.21 -14.58
C PRO A 188 -7.60 10.28 -14.56
N ASP A 189 -8.18 11.40 -15.01
CA ASP A 189 -9.63 11.59 -15.03
C ASP A 189 -10.35 10.62 -15.96
N PHE A 190 -9.68 10.08 -16.97
CA PHE A 190 -10.21 9.05 -17.85
C PHE A 190 -10.06 7.64 -17.24
N LEU A 191 -8.90 7.34 -16.68
CA LEU A 191 -8.59 6.01 -16.15
C LEU A 191 -9.29 5.70 -14.81
N GLU A 192 -9.40 6.71 -13.97
CA GLU A 192 -9.82 6.58 -12.57
C GLU A 192 -11.33 6.81 -12.38
N GLN A 193 -12.15 6.32 -13.31
CA GLN A 193 -13.61 6.36 -13.25
C GLN A 193 -14.18 4.97 -13.47
N ASP A 194 -15.43 4.74 -13.03
CA ASP A 194 -16.15 3.48 -13.19
C ASP A 194 -15.38 2.28 -12.63
N LEU A 195 -14.67 2.51 -11.53
CA LEU A 195 -13.85 1.49 -10.89
C LEU A 195 -14.70 0.42 -10.19
N CYS A 196 -14.17 -0.78 -10.14
CA CYS A 196 -14.67 -1.88 -9.31
C CYS A 196 -13.83 -1.95 -8.04
N PHE A 197 -14.42 -1.70 -6.89
CA PHE A 197 -13.76 -1.81 -5.59
C PHE A 197 -13.41 -3.28 -5.30
N LEU A 198 -12.18 -3.53 -4.82
CA LEU A 198 -11.67 -4.88 -4.56
C LEU A 198 -11.43 -5.15 -3.08
N GLY A 199 -11.04 -4.14 -2.31
CA GLY A 199 -10.78 -4.29 -0.88
C GLY A 199 -9.85 -3.23 -0.30
N LEU A 200 -9.52 -3.43 0.99
CA LEU A 200 -8.63 -2.59 1.78
C LEU A 200 -7.44 -3.41 2.28
N CYS A 201 -6.27 -2.78 2.34
CA CYS A 201 -5.09 -3.28 3.03
C CYS A 201 -4.74 -2.32 4.16
N GLY A 202 -4.68 -2.84 5.40
CA GLY A 202 -4.23 -2.13 6.58
C GLY A 202 -2.77 -2.46 6.89
N MET A 203 -1.94 -1.43 7.04
CA MET A 203 -0.49 -1.53 7.26
C MET A 203 -0.08 -0.83 8.53
N ILE A 204 1.00 -1.31 9.13
CA ILE A 204 1.63 -0.68 10.29
C ILE A 204 3.15 -0.62 10.10
N ASP A 205 3.78 0.41 10.65
CA ASP A 205 5.21 0.44 10.87
C ASP A 205 5.47 -0.08 12.29
N PRO A 206 5.96 -1.32 12.46
CA PRO A 206 6.05 -1.94 13.77
C PRO A 206 7.06 -1.21 14.67
N VAL A 207 6.73 -1.14 15.94
CA VAL A 207 7.61 -0.61 16.98
C VAL A 207 8.85 -1.51 17.08
N ARG A 208 10.03 -0.93 17.31
CA ARG A 208 11.24 -1.69 17.56
C ARG A 208 11.10 -2.49 18.86
N PRO A 209 11.56 -3.76 18.89
CA PRO A 209 11.48 -4.58 20.10
C PRO A 209 12.14 -3.95 21.33
N GLU A 210 13.17 -3.11 21.11
CA GLU A 210 13.93 -2.44 22.18
C GLU A 210 13.18 -1.25 22.81
N VAL A 211 12.04 -0.85 22.25
CA VAL A 211 11.23 0.30 22.70
C VAL A 211 10.10 -0.14 23.62
N VAL A 212 9.79 -1.43 23.67
CA VAL A 212 8.69 -2.02 24.47
C VAL A 212 9.12 -2.28 25.91
#